data_0ada7f54e10be8322f440e13d8bb611e
#
_entry.id   0ada7f54e10be8322f440e13d8bb611e
#
_cell.length_a   1.000
_cell.length_b   1.000
_cell.length_c   1.000
_cell.angle_alpha   90.00
_cell.angle_beta   90.00
_cell.angle_gamma   90.00
#
_symmetry.space_group_name_H-M   'P 1'
#
loop_
_entity.id
_entity.type
_entity.pdbx_description
1 polymer ?
#
loop_
_entity_poly.entity_id
_entity_poly.type
_entity_poly.pdbx_seq_one_letter_code
_entity_poly.pdbx_strand_id
1 'polypeptide(L)' 'MQTLKEARESRGIKQFAVADALKVTRQTYAKYEEEPQNMTVLQAQKACDFIGVDIGDIFFGSSVSST' A
#
# COMPACT_ATOMS: atom_id res chain seq x y z
N MET A 1 6.95 10.20 6.38
CA MET A 1 6.10 9.46 5.42
C MET A 1 6.50 7.99 5.41
N GLN A 2 5.53 7.12 5.41
CA GLN A 2 5.79 5.68 5.38
C GLN A 2 5.71 5.15 3.97
N THR A 3 6.47 4.08 3.70
CA THR A 3 6.24 3.32 2.48
C THR A 3 5.11 2.33 2.73
N LEU A 4 4.56 1.81 1.66
CA LEU A 4 3.51 0.80 1.77
C LEU A 4 4.02 -0.41 2.55
N LYS A 5 5.26 -0.82 2.29
CA LYS A 5 5.87 -1.94 2.99
C LYS A 5 5.96 -1.66 4.49
N GLU A 6 6.42 -0.46 4.84
CA GLU A 6 6.56 -0.11 6.25
C GLU A 6 5.21 -0.12 6.97
N ALA A 7 4.19 0.42 6.32
CA ALA A 7 2.85 0.42 6.91
C ALA A 7 2.35 -0.99 7.12
N ARG A 8 2.55 -1.85 6.13
CA ARG A 8 2.11 -3.23 6.21
C ARG A 8 2.84 -3.97 7.34
N GLU A 9 4.15 -3.81 7.37
CA GLU A 9 4.95 -4.53 8.38
C GLU A 9 4.65 -4.06 9.80
N SER A 10 4.39 -2.78 9.96
CA SER A 10 4.08 -2.26 11.29
C SER A 10 2.79 -2.84 11.84
N ARG A 11 1.94 -3.38 10.99
CA ARG A 11 0.68 -3.98 11.42
C ARG A 11 0.73 -5.51 11.39
N GLY A 12 1.92 -6.08 11.13
CA GLY A 12 2.06 -7.53 11.14
C GLY A 12 1.36 -8.25 10.02
N ILE A 13 1.13 -7.56 8.90
CA ILE A 13 0.41 -8.15 7.78
C ILE A 13 1.39 -8.70 6.77
N LYS A 14 1.12 -9.91 6.29
CA LYS A 14 1.99 -10.56 5.30
C LYS A 14 1.66 -10.06 3.90
N GLN A 15 2.66 -10.14 3.01
CA GLN A 15 2.46 -9.72 1.63
C GLN A 15 1.34 -10.49 0.96
N PHE A 16 1.27 -11.81 1.19
CA PHE A 16 0.25 -12.60 0.50
C PHE A 16 -1.16 -12.21 0.91
N ALA A 17 -1.32 -11.70 2.12
CA ALA A 17 -2.64 -11.27 2.56
C ALA A 17 -3.12 -10.05 1.77
N VAL A 18 -2.23 -9.09 1.56
CA VAL A 18 -2.57 -7.92 0.76
C VAL A 18 -2.76 -8.30 -0.70
N ALA A 19 -1.88 -9.17 -1.19
CA ALA A 19 -1.99 -9.64 -2.57
C ALA A 19 -3.37 -10.28 -2.81
N ASP A 20 -3.81 -11.10 -1.87
CA ASP A 20 -5.11 -11.73 -1.99
C ASP A 20 -6.23 -10.71 -1.99
N ALA A 21 -6.11 -9.70 -1.14
CA ALA A 21 -7.12 -8.63 -1.10
C ALA A 21 -7.18 -7.88 -2.43
N LEU A 22 -6.05 -7.77 -3.12
CA LEU A 22 -5.98 -7.10 -4.42
C LEU A 22 -6.23 -8.05 -5.59
N LYS A 23 -6.36 -9.34 -5.31
CA LYS A 23 -6.57 -10.38 -6.32
C LYS A 23 -5.41 -10.46 -7.30
N VAL A 24 -4.20 -10.37 -6.78
CA VAL A 24 -2.99 -10.55 -7.56
C VAL A 24 -2.10 -11.56 -6.84
N THR A 25 -1.06 -12.02 -7.53
CA THR A 25 -0.12 -12.94 -6.90
C THR A 25 0.76 -12.19 -5.92
N ARG A 26 1.35 -12.95 -4.98
CA ARG A 26 2.27 -12.33 -4.04
C ARG A 26 3.46 -11.69 -4.75
N GLN A 27 3.96 -12.34 -5.80
CA GLN A 27 5.08 -11.76 -6.56
C GLN A 27 4.70 -10.42 -7.18
N THR A 28 3.50 -10.33 -7.73
CA THR A 28 3.03 -9.08 -8.31
C THR A 28 2.92 -8.01 -7.23
N TYR A 29 2.36 -8.37 -6.08
CA TYR A 29 2.25 -7.41 -5.01
C TYR A 29 3.62 -6.97 -4.50
N ALA A 30 4.57 -7.91 -4.40
CA ALA A 30 5.92 -7.56 -3.95
C ALA A 30 6.54 -6.51 -4.87
N LYS A 31 6.29 -6.61 -6.18
CA LYS A 31 6.78 -5.61 -7.10
C LYS A 31 6.10 -4.27 -6.89
N TYR A 32 4.84 -4.27 -6.50
CA TYR A 32 4.14 -3.03 -6.18
C TYR A 32 4.79 -2.33 -5.00
N GLU A 33 5.28 -3.08 -4.01
CA GLU A 33 5.96 -2.45 -2.89
C GLU A 33 7.30 -1.85 -3.31
N GLU A 34 7.97 -2.48 -4.27
CA GLU A 34 9.23 -1.95 -4.79
C GLU A 34 9.01 -0.75 -5.71
N GLU A 35 7.94 -0.79 -6.48
CA GLU A 35 7.64 0.25 -7.46
C GLU A 35 6.17 0.61 -7.37
N PRO A 36 5.80 1.38 -6.34
CA PRO A 36 4.39 1.70 -6.11
C PRO A 36 3.72 2.42 -7.27
N GLN A 37 4.52 3.10 -8.09
CA GLN A 37 3.96 3.81 -9.24
C GLN A 37 3.33 2.87 -10.26
N ASN A 38 3.60 1.57 -10.15
CA ASN A 38 3.00 0.59 -11.05
C ASN A 38 1.59 0.19 -10.62
N MET A 39 1.15 0.63 -9.46
CA MET A 39 -0.21 0.35 -9.00
C MET A 39 -1.17 1.37 -9.58
N THR A 40 -2.38 0.91 -9.87
CA THR A 40 -3.44 1.86 -10.18
C THR A 40 -3.89 2.53 -8.90
N VAL A 41 -4.56 3.67 -9.03
CA VAL A 41 -5.08 4.36 -7.86
C VAL A 41 -6.05 3.46 -7.10
N LEU A 42 -6.86 2.70 -7.81
CA LEU A 42 -7.80 1.80 -7.17
C LEU A 42 -7.08 0.72 -6.37
N GLN A 43 -6.01 0.14 -6.93
CA GLN A 43 -5.23 -0.85 -6.21
C GLN A 43 -4.58 -0.26 -4.98
N ALA A 44 -4.03 0.95 -5.12
CA ALA A 44 -3.41 1.62 -3.98
C ALA A 44 -4.43 1.88 -2.89
N GLN A 45 -5.63 2.30 -3.26
CA GLN A 45 -6.69 2.55 -2.28
C GLN A 45 -7.08 1.27 -1.57
N LYS A 46 -7.23 0.18 -2.32
CA LYS A 46 -7.61 -1.09 -1.72
C LYS A 46 -6.53 -1.61 -0.77
N ALA A 47 -5.26 -1.48 -1.15
CA ALA A 47 -4.17 -1.92 -0.29
C ALA A 47 -4.17 -1.11 1.00
N CYS A 48 -4.30 0.21 0.90
CA CYS A 48 -4.30 1.06 2.08
C CYS A 48 -5.51 0.79 2.96
N ASP A 49 -6.67 0.56 2.36
CA ASP A 49 -7.87 0.23 3.13
C ASP A 49 -7.67 -1.09 3.88
N PHE A 50 -7.10 -2.08 3.22
CA PHE A 50 -6.89 -3.37 3.85
C PHE A 50 -5.90 -3.27 5.01
N ILE A 51 -4.83 -2.52 4.82
CA ILE A 51 -3.81 -2.34 5.84
C ILE A 51 -4.32 -1.43 6.95
N GLY A 52 -5.18 -0.49 6.63
CA GLY A 52 -5.72 0.42 7.61
C GLY A 52 -4.96 1.73 7.71
N VAL A 53 -4.43 2.22 6.59
CA VAL A 53 -3.73 3.48 6.56
C VAL A 53 -4.35 4.38 5.50
N ASP A 54 -4.07 5.66 5.61
CA ASP A 54 -4.57 6.64 4.66
C ASP A 54 -3.69 6.60 3.42
N ILE A 55 -4.32 6.50 2.25
CA ILE A 55 -3.59 6.49 1.00
C ILE A 55 -2.73 7.75 0.84
N GLY A 56 -3.19 8.87 1.38
CA GLY A 56 -2.42 10.10 1.32
C GLY A 56 -1.10 10.01 2.04
N ASP A 57 -1.05 9.25 3.13
CA ASP A 57 0.17 9.08 3.90
C ASP A 57 1.21 8.27 3.15
N ILE A 58 0.76 7.40 2.27
CA ILE A 58 1.66 6.47 1.59
C ILE A 58 2.09 7.02 0.23
N PHE A 59 1.13 7.55 -0.53
CA PHE A 59 1.38 7.85 -1.93
C PHE A 59 1.47 9.33 -2.24
N PHE A 60 0.90 10.18 -1.40
CA PHE A 60 0.79 11.60 -1.74
C PHE A 60 1.49 12.52 -0.78
N GLY A 61 2.18 11.96 0.20
CA GLY A 61 2.87 12.79 1.16
C GLY A 61 1.87 13.53 2.04
N SER A 62 1.52 12.92 3.15
CA SER A 62 0.45 13.40 4.01
C SER A 62 0.57 14.87 4.37
N SER A 63 1.76 15.38 4.29
CA SER A 63 1.97 16.77 4.69
C SER A 63 1.13 17.75 3.89
N VAL A 64 0.73 17.36 2.72
CA VAL A 64 -0.10 18.26 1.93
C VAL A 64 -1.37 18.62 2.65
N SER A 65 -1.82 17.77 3.51
CA SER A 65 -3.08 18.04 4.19
C SER A 65 -3.00 19.24 5.08
N SER A 66 -1.84 19.68 5.39
CA SER A 66 -1.69 20.76 6.32
C SER A 66 -2.02 22.11 5.74
N THR A 67 -2.14 22.20 4.48
CA THR A 67 -2.36 23.53 3.91
C THR A 67 -3.77 23.98 4.03
#